data_bf1574532ac5f3aea6fa6bf097e06cdd
#
_entry.id   bf1574532ac5f3aea6fa6bf097e06cdd
#
_cell.length_a   1.000
_cell.length_b   1.000
_cell.length_c   1.000
_cell.angle_alpha   90.00
_cell.angle_beta   90.00
_cell.angle_gamma   90.00
#
_symmetry.space_group_name_H-M   'P 1'
#
loop_
_entity.id
_entity.type
_entity.pdbx_description
1 polymer ?
#
loop_
_entity_poly.entity_id
_entity_poly.type
_entity_poly.pdbx_seq_one_letter_code
_entity_poly.pdbx_strand_id
1 'polypeptide(L)'
;MKLQDRIAVITGAGAGIGRYSALEFARAGASVVVADINIEGAEETAGRIAAAGGTALAVQTDVSLPDSVQDLVAQTLERFSRVDVLLNNAAIQVNKTVEDTTFEEWNREIAVNLGGVFLCSKYFLPHLRATRGNIVNMSSVNGYFVEPFCAGYCATKGAIIALTKAMAIDHGKEGIRVNCICPGYIDAGLAEGYFQAQPDPVAARAAAGKLHALWRIGRPEEVGRVAVFLASEEASFVTGAAFVVDGGFGSGLPPSS
;
A
#
# COMPACT_ATOMS: atom_id res chain seq x y z
N MET A 1 -13.20 6.84 17.63
CA MET A 1 -12.33 6.91 16.42
C MET A 1 -12.63 5.69 15.55
N LYS A 2 -12.42 5.78 14.20
CA LYS A 2 -12.81 4.70 13.26
C LYS A 2 -12.07 3.37 13.46
N LEU A 3 -10.85 3.41 13.98
CA LEU A 3 -9.98 2.26 14.22
C LEU A 3 -9.54 2.15 15.68
N GLN A 4 -10.39 2.64 16.60
CA GLN A 4 -10.10 2.60 18.04
C GLN A 4 -9.79 1.16 18.48
N ASP A 5 -8.69 0.98 19.19
CA ASP A 5 -8.20 -0.30 19.74
C ASP A 5 -7.90 -1.39 18.68
N ARG A 6 -7.78 -1.03 17.40
CA ARG A 6 -7.36 -1.93 16.32
C ARG A 6 -5.85 -1.95 16.21
N ILE A 7 -5.29 -3.12 15.87
CA ILE A 7 -3.88 -3.31 15.56
C ILE A 7 -3.74 -3.41 14.05
N ALA A 8 -2.99 -2.48 13.46
CA ALA A 8 -2.76 -2.40 12.02
C ALA A 8 -1.29 -2.63 11.69
N VAL A 9 -1.02 -3.57 10.79
CA VAL A 9 0.31 -3.81 10.21
C VAL A 9 0.36 -3.16 8.84
N ILE A 10 1.37 -2.32 8.60
CA ILE A 10 1.53 -1.58 7.34
C ILE A 10 2.94 -1.84 6.81
N THR A 11 3.04 -2.42 5.61
CA THR A 11 4.32 -2.70 4.95
C THR A 11 4.77 -1.53 4.06
N GLY A 12 6.09 -1.31 3.94
CA GLY A 12 6.63 -0.16 3.23
C GLY A 12 6.23 1.17 3.89
N ALA A 13 6.14 1.16 5.24
CA ALA A 13 5.62 2.28 6.01
C ALA A 13 6.71 3.25 6.51
N GLY A 14 7.96 3.00 6.16
CA GLY A 14 9.09 3.90 6.46
C GLY A 14 9.09 5.19 5.62
N ALA A 15 8.38 5.22 4.50
CA ALA A 15 8.33 6.37 3.60
C ALA A 15 7.02 6.43 2.80
N GLY A 16 6.86 7.47 1.98
CA GLY A 16 5.83 7.55 0.95
C GLY A 16 4.41 7.36 1.45
N ILE A 17 3.57 6.73 0.62
CA ILE A 17 2.15 6.47 0.93
C ILE A 17 2.01 5.62 2.20
N GLY A 18 2.92 4.66 2.44
CA GLY A 18 2.91 3.80 3.63
C GLY A 18 3.07 4.60 4.92
N ARG A 19 4.02 5.54 4.97
CA ARG A 19 4.23 6.44 6.13
C ARG A 19 2.98 7.25 6.43
N TYR A 20 2.41 7.90 5.41
CA TYR A 20 1.22 8.73 5.63
C TYR A 20 -0.02 7.89 5.96
N SER A 21 -0.14 6.68 5.40
CA SER A 21 -1.17 5.73 5.82
C SER A 21 -1.01 5.35 7.29
N ALA A 22 0.21 5.06 7.76
CA ALA A 22 0.49 4.77 9.17
C ALA A 22 0.08 5.93 10.10
N LEU A 23 0.38 7.17 9.70
CA LEU A 23 -0.05 8.36 10.44
C LEU A 23 -1.57 8.52 10.48
N GLU A 24 -2.27 8.29 9.36
CA GLU A 24 -3.74 8.37 9.31
C GLU A 24 -4.41 7.24 10.11
N PHE A 25 -3.83 6.03 10.12
CA PHE A 25 -4.30 4.93 10.96
C PHE A 25 -4.16 5.24 12.45
N ALA A 26 -3.01 5.78 12.86
CA ALA A 26 -2.79 6.21 14.23
C ALA A 26 -3.76 7.33 14.64
N ARG A 27 -4.00 8.33 13.77
CA ARG A 27 -5.01 9.38 14.00
C ARG A 27 -6.42 8.81 14.12
N ALA A 28 -6.70 7.69 13.44
CA ALA A 28 -7.97 6.98 13.55
C ALA A 28 -8.11 6.11 14.82
N GLY A 29 -7.06 6.02 15.66
CA GLY A 29 -7.05 5.31 16.93
C GLY A 29 -6.42 3.93 16.90
N ALA A 30 -5.80 3.51 15.79
CA ALA A 30 -5.09 2.25 15.72
C ALA A 30 -3.71 2.33 16.41
N SER A 31 -3.27 1.20 17.00
CA SER A 31 -1.85 0.95 17.22
C SER A 31 -1.26 0.40 15.91
N VAL A 32 -0.10 0.90 15.51
CA VAL A 32 0.45 0.65 14.18
C VAL A 32 1.78 -0.08 14.24
N VAL A 33 1.89 -1.19 13.54
CA VAL A 33 3.18 -1.83 13.24
C VAL A 33 3.68 -1.26 11.90
N VAL A 34 4.80 -0.56 11.97
CA VAL A 34 5.45 0.11 10.85
C VAL A 34 6.54 -0.83 10.33
N ALA A 35 6.23 -1.60 9.29
CA ALA A 35 7.17 -2.56 8.71
C ALA A 35 7.82 -1.97 7.45
N ASP A 36 9.15 -1.97 7.39
CA ASP A 36 9.91 -1.48 6.24
C ASP A 36 11.27 -2.19 6.16
N ILE A 37 11.82 -2.32 4.96
CA ILE A 37 13.18 -2.82 4.76
C ILE A 37 14.21 -1.84 5.35
N ASN A 38 13.91 -0.55 5.29
CA ASN A 38 14.67 0.52 5.92
C ASN A 38 14.17 0.74 7.35
N ILE A 39 14.88 0.21 8.33
CA ILE A 39 14.50 0.32 9.75
C ILE A 39 14.52 1.77 10.24
N GLU A 40 15.45 2.60 9.77
CA GLU A 40 15.55 4.01 10.17
C GLU A 40 14.28 4.79 9.74
N GLY A 41 13.80 4.54 8.52
CA GLY A 41 12.54 5.11 8.04
C GLY A 41 11.32 4.63 8.82
N ALA A 42 11.32 3.34 9.24
CA ALA A 42 10.25 2.78 10.07
C ALA A 42 10.27 3.41 11.47
N GLU A 43 11.43 3.55 12.10
CA GLU A 43 11.61 4.20 13.41
C GLU A 43 11.21 5.68 13.37
N GLU A 44 11.56 6.41 12.32
CA GLU A 44 11.13 7.79 12.13
C GLU A 44 9.60 7.88 12.07
N THR A 45 8.94 6.99 11.33
CA THR A 45 7.48 6.96 11.22
C THR A 45 6.84 6.62 12.58
N ALA A 46 7.37 5.61 13.28
CA ALA A 46 6.91 5.24 14.62
C ALA A 46 7.11 6.38 15.62
N GLY A 47 8.25 7.08 15.56
CA GLY A 47 8.53 8.26 16.38
C GLY A 47 7.53 9.40 16.14
N ARG A 48 7.15 9.66 14.89
CA ARG A 48 6.11 10.66 14.55
C ARG A 48 4.74 10.28 15.11
N ILE A 49 4.39 8.99 15.10
CA ILE A 49 3.14 8.48 15.71
C ILE A 49 3.18 8.67 17.22
N ALA A 50 4.28 8.30 17.87
CA ALA A 50 4.45 8.46 19.32
C ALA A 50 4.42 9.93 19.74
N ALA A 51 5.07 10.83 19.00
CA ALA A 51 5.04 12.26 19.25
C ALA A 51 3.62 12.88 19.16
N ALA A 52 2.74 12.25 18.37
CA ALA A 52 1.32 12.61 18.27
C ALA A 52 0.42 11.91 19.32
N GLY A 53 1.01 11.17 20.28
CA GLY A 53 0.30 10.45 21.33
C GLY A 53 -0.26 9.08 20.93
N GLY A 54 0.10 8.58 19.74
CA GLY A 54 -0.28 7.25 19.29
C GLY A 54 0.70 6.16 19.75
N THR A 55 0.36 4.90 19.42
CA THR A 55 1.21 3.74 19.72
C THR A 55 1.71 3.14 18.40
N ALA A 56 3.03 2.90 18.31
CA ALA A 56 3.63 2.25 17.16
C ALA A 56 4.77 1.29 17.55
N LEU A 57 5.05 0.34 16.65
CA LEU A 57 6.19 -0.57 16.69
C LEU A 57 6.85 -0.52 15.32
N ALA A 58 8.15 -0.20 15.25
CA ALA A 58 8.95 -0.32 14.03
C ALA A 58 9.53 -1.73 13.94
N VAL A 59 9.43 -2.35 12.75
CA VAL A 59 9.98 -3.69 12.48
C VAL A 59 10.69 -3.68 11.13
N GLN A 60 11.97 -4.04 11.12
CA GLN A 60 12.68 -4.24 9.87
C GLN A 60 12.13 -5.46 9.13
N THR A 61 11.67 -5.27 7.89
CA THR A 61 11.02 -6.35 7.15
C THR A 61 11.31 -6.27 5.65
N ASP A 62 11.90 -7.31 5.11
CA ASP A 62 11.90 -7.58 3.68
C ASP A 62 10.70 -8.47 3.33
N VAL A 63 9.67 -7.90 2.71
CA VAL A 63 8.43 -8.61 2.36
C VAL A 63 8.62 -9.70 1.32
N SER A 64 9.75 -9.72 0.60
CA SER A 64 10.06 -10.76 -0.39
C SER A 64 10.60 -12.05 0.24
N LEU A 65 10.94 -12.04 1.54
CA LEU A 65 11.55 -13.14 2.26
C LEU A 65 10.56 -13.76 3.28
N PRO A 66 10.23 -15.07 3.16
CA PRO A 66 9.29 -15.73 4.05
C PRO A 66 9.66 -15.61 5.53
N ASP A 67 10.93 -15.80 5.88
CA ASP A 67 11.38 -15.75 7.28
C ASP A 67 11.24 -14.35 7.86
N SER A 68 11.57 -13.30 7.09
CA SER A 68 11.40 -11.91 7.51
C SER A 68 9.93 -11.54 7.77
N VAL A 69 9.00 -12.07 6.96
CA VAL A 69 7.56 -11.87 7.19
C VAL A 69 7.08 -12.65 8.41
N GLN A 70 7.59 -13.86 8.66
CA GLN A 70 7.27 -14.61 9.87
C GLN A 70 7.77 -13.91 11.14
N ASP A 71 8.96 -13.30 11.09
CA ASP A 71 9.49 -12.48 12.18
C ASP A 71 8.62 -11.24 12.43
N LEU A 72 8.12 -10.58 11.38
CA LEU A 72 7.16 -9.49 11.51
C LEU A 72 5.89 -9.94 12.23
N VAL A 73 5.34 -11.11 11.88
CA VAL A 73 4.16 -11.69 12.57
C VAL A 73 4.49 -11.94 14.04
N ALA A 74 5.62 -12.59 14.34
CA ALA A 74 6.02 -12.93 15.70
C ALA A 74 6.15 -11.68 16.59
N GLN A 75 6.88 -10.66 16.13
CA GLN A 75 7.05 -9.39 16.86
C GLN A 75 5.72 -8.64 17.05
N THR A 76 4.84 -8.68 16.04
CA THR A 76 3.51 -8.07 16.14
C THR A 76 2.69 -8.73 17.23
N LEU A 77 2.67 -10.06 17.28
CA LEU A 77 1.89 -10.83 18.26
C LEU A 77 2.51 -10.74 19.66
N GLU A 78 3.83 -10.72 19.79
CA GLU A 78 4.52 -10.50 21.07
C GLU A 78 4.13 -9.15 21.67
N ARG A 79 4.08 -8.10 20.84
CA ARG A 79 3.79 -6.73 21.29
C ARG A 79 2.31 -6.47 21.55
N PHE A 80 1.41 -7.01 20.72
CA PHE A 80 -0.01 -6.63 20.72
C PHE A 80 -0.97 -7.80 20.89
N SER A 81 -0.50 -9.05 20.83
CA SER A 81 -1.27 -10.29 20.98
C SER A 81 -2.38 -10.50 19.93
N ARG A 82 -2.55 -9.60 18.98
CA ARG A 82 -3.57 -9.65 17.92
C ARG A 82 -3.20 -8.82 16.70
N VAL A 83 -3.91 -9.05 15.59
CA VAL A 83 -3.90 -8.21 14.39
C VAL A 83 -5.33 -8.05 13.90
N ASP A 84 -5.71 -6.83 13.51
CA ASP A 84 -7.03 -6.50 12.97
C ASP A 84 -6.97 -6.08 11.51
N VAL A 85 -5.89 -5.43 11.09
CA VAL A 85 -5.73 -4.89 9.73
C VAL A 85 -4.33 -5.18 9.21
N LEU A 86 -4.26 -5.63 7.94
CA LEU A 86 -3.03 -5.70 7.17
C LEU A 86 -3.13 -4.75 5.96
N LEU A 87 -2.26 -3.75 5.87
CA LEU A 87 -2.09 -2.92 4.69
C LEU A 87 -0.80 -3.34 3.96
N ASN A 88 -0.96 -4.07 2.87
CA ASN A 88 0.12 -4.45 1.96
C ASN A 88 0.43 -3.28 1.03
N ASN A 89 1.44 -2.47 1.37
CA ASN A 89 1.81 -1.28 0.62
C ASN A 89 3.23 -1.33 0.04
N ALA A 90 4.13 -2.13 0.58
CA ALA A 90 5.51 -2.23 0.09
C ALA A 90 5.57 -2.53 -1.41
N ALA A 91 6.34 -1.75 -2.16
CA ALA A 91 6.52 -1.92 -3.60
C ALA A 91 7.80 -1.24 -4.08
N ILE A 92 8.31 -1.75 -5.21
CA ILE A 92 9.36 -1.13 -6.01
C ILE A 92 8.86 -0.95 -7.45
N GLN A 93 9.56 -0.16 -8.25
CA GLN A 93 9.25 0.03 -9.67
C GLN A 93 10.53 0.05 -10.49
N VAL A 94 10.55 -0.75 -11.54
CA VAL A 94 11.60 -0.75 -12.59
C VAL A 94 11.05 0.03 -13.78
N ASN A 95 11.72 1.15 -14.11
CA ASN A 95 11.30 2.03 -15.20
C ASN A 95 12.04 1.66 -16.51
N LYS A 96 11.64 0.56 -17.14
CA LYS A 96 12.24 0.01 -18.36
C LYS A 96 11.18 -0.63 -19.28
N THR A 97 11.54 -0.77 -20.56
CA THR A 97 10.77 -1.61 -21.48
C THR A 97 10.95 -3.09 -21.14
N VAL A 98 10.12 -3.98 -21.71
CA VAL A 98 10.29 -5.43 -21.53
C VAL A 98 11.66 -5.90 -22.05
N GLU A 99 12.12 -5.33 -23.16
CA GLU A 99 13.41 -5.67 -23.79
C GLU A 99 14.60 -5.27 -22.90
N ASP A 100 14.52 -4.12 -22.24
CA ASP A 100 15.62 -3.57 -21.42
C ASP A 100 15.62 -4.09 -19.98
N THR A 101 14.50 -4.69 -19.51
CA THR A 101 14.39 -5.23 -18.16
C THR A 101 15.14 -6.54 -18.03
N THR A 102 16.11 -6.63 -17.12
CA THR A 102 16.78 -7.90 -16.85
C THR A 102 15.87 -8.87 -16.12
N PHE A 103 16.18 -10.17 -16.22
CA PHE A 103 15.40 -11.19 -15.53
C PHE A 103 15.49 -11.05 -14.01
N GLU A 104 16.62 -10.58 -13.48
CA GLU A 104 16.82 -10.29 -12.06
C GLU A 104 15.94 -9.12 -11.58
N GLU A 105 15.87 -8.03 -12.36
CA GLU A 105 15.01 -6.88 -12.06
C GLU A 105 13.53 -7.30 -12.08
N TRP A 106 13.11 -8.06 -13.10
CA TRP A 106 11.78 -8.62 -13.19
C TRP A 106 11.43 -9.48 -11.97
N ASN A 107 12.30 -10.45 -11.63
CA ASN A 107 12.06 -11.34 -10.49
C ASN A 107 12.00 -10.58 -9.18
N ARG A 108 12.86 -9.57 -8.99
CA ARG A 108 12.85 -8.74 -7.79
C ARG A 108 11.55 -7.95 -7.67
N GLU A 109 11.07 -7.38 -8.76
CA GLU A 109 9.82 -6.63 -8.77
C GLU A 109 8.62 -7.53 -8.47
N ILE A 110 8.55 -8.71 -9.07
CA ILE A 110 7.54 -9.73 -8.76
C ILE A 110 7.63 -10.18 -7.30
N ALA A 111 8.82 -10.47 -6.79
CA ALA A 111 9.02 -10.95 -5.42
C ALA A 111 8.56 -9.93 -4.38
N VAL A 112 8.86 -8.65 -4.58
CA VAL A 112 8.45 -7.58 -3.66
C VAL A 112 6.96 -7.26 -3.82
N ASN A 113 6.54 -6.89 -5.04
CA ASN A 113 5.22 -6.30 -5.25
C ASN A 113 4.07 -7.31 -5.14
N LEU A 114 4.25 -8.52 -5.67
CA LEU A 114 3.23 -9.55 -5.66
C LEU A 114 3.52 -10.63 -4.62
N GLY A 115 4.76 -11.11 -4.57
CA GLY A 115 5.23 -12.08 -3.58
C GLY A 115 5.06 -11.57 -2.16
N GLY A 116 5.41 -10.30 -1.90
CA GLY A 116 5.22 -9.65 -0.60
C GLY A 116 3.76 -9.60 -0.16
N VAL A 117 2.83 -9.24 -1.05
CA VAL A 117 1.39 -9.28 -0.77
C VAL A 117 0.93 -10.70 -0.43
N PHE A 118 1.40 -11.69 -1.19
CA PHE A 118 1.09 -13.10 -0.92
C PHE A 118 1.63 -13.57 0.43
N LEU A 119 2.91 -13.33 0.71
CA LEU A 119 3.56 -13.81 1.95
C LEU A 119 2.95 -13.15 3.19
N CYS A 120 2.80 -11.83 3.19
CA CYS A 120 2.17 -11.12 4.30
C CYS A 120 0.73 -11.61 4.52
N SER A 121 -0.06 -11.72 3.45
CA SER A 121 -1.43 -12.24 3.56
C SER A 121 -1.44 -13.65 4.11
N LYS A 122 -0.61 -14.56 3.58
CA LYS A 122 -0.52 -15.95 4.01
C LYS A 122 -0.24 -16.09 5.50
N TYR A 123 0.73 -15.35 6.01
CA TYR A 123 1.15 -15.51 7.40
C TYR A 123 0.29 -14.73 8.40
N PHE A 124 -0.35 -13.61 7.97
CA PHE A 124 -1.28 -12.87 8.83
C PHE A 124 -2.73 -13.42 8.82
N LEU A 125 -3.16 -14.13 7.78
CA LEU A 125 -4.53 -14.65 7.66
C LEU A 125 -5.01 -15.47 8.86
N PRO A 126 -4.22 -16.40 9.49
CA PRO A 126 -4.65 -17.11 10.69
C PRO A 126 -5.00 -16.17 11.84
N HIS A 127 -4.30 -15.07 11.99
CA HIS A 127 -4.49 -14.09 13.07
C HIS A 127 -5.63 -13.12 12.75
N LEU A 128 -5.78 -12.71 11.49
CA LEU A 128 -6.92 -11.92 11.01
C LEU A 128 -8.24 -12.68 11.12
N ARG A 129 -8.23 -14.02 10.96
CA ARG A 129 -9.40 -14.87 11.17
C ARG A 129 -9.92 -14.79 12.61
N ALA A 130 -9.02 -14.75 13.59
CA ALA A 130 -9.39 -14.65 15.00
C ALA A 130 -10.08 -13.33 15.36
N THR A 131 -9.80 -12.27 14.62
CA THR A 131 -10.35 -10.92 14.84
C THR A 131 -11.48 -10.55 13.87
N ARG A 132 -11.75 -11.40 12.86
CA ARG A 132 -12.58 -11.05 11.68
C ARG A 132 -12.09 -9.76 11.04
N GLY A 133 -10.76 -9.68 10.89
CA GLY A 133 -10.07 -8.47 10.42
C GLY A 133 -10.20 -8.23 8.93
N ASN A 134 -9.33 -7.40 8.40
CA ASN A 134 -9.35 -7.11 6.97
C ASN A 134 -7.96 -6.88 6.39
N ILE A 135 -7.88 -7.02 5.07
CA ILE A 135 -6.68 -6.77 4.27
C ILE A 135 -6.98 -5.67 3.27
N VAL A 136 -6.08 -4.69 3.19
CA VAL A 136 -6.08 -3.66 2.15
C VAL A 136 -4.79 -3.79 1.35
N ASN A 137 -4.90 -4.01 0.05
CA ASN A 137 -3.75 -4.14 -0.84
C ASN A 137 -3.52 -2.84 -1.62
N MET A 138 -2.28 -2.39 -1.73
CA MET A 138 -1.94 -1.22 -2.54
C MET A 138 -1.62 -1.66 -3.96
N SER A 139 -2.61 -1.51 -4.85
CA SER A 139 -2.45 -1.64 -6.28
C SER A 139 -1.99 -0.30 -6.90
N SER A 140 -2.47 0.04 -8.06
CA SER A 140 -2.25 1.29 -8.80
C SER A 140 -3.30 1.42 -9.90
N VAL A 141 -3.53 2.61 -10.41
CA VAL A 141 -4.19 2.81 -11.72
C VAL A 141 -3.50 2.02 -12.82
N ASN A 142 -2.19 1.79 -12.70
CA ASN A 142 -1.40 0.98 -13.64
C ASN A 142 -1.77 -0.51 -13.63
N GLY A 143 -2.64 -0.93 -12.73
CA GLY A 143 -3.29 -2.23 -12.79
C GLY A 143 -4.44 -2.31 -13.82
N TYR A 144 -4.92 -1.17 -14.33
CA TYR A 144 -5.97 -1.05 -15.35
C TYR A 144 -5.50 -0.27 -16.57
N PHE A 145 -4.81 0.83 -16.33
CA PHE A 145 -4.36 1.79 -17.33
C PHE A 145 -2.83 1.82 -17.31
N VAL A 146 -2.23 1.35 -18.40
CA VAL A 146 -0.78 1.14 -18.44
C VAL A 146 -0.06 2.41 -18.92
N GLU A 147 1.13 2.63 -18.37
CA GLU A 147 2.03 3.69 -18.78
C GLU A 147 3.29 3.09 -19.42
N PRO A 148 4.01 3.84 -20.27
CA PRO A 148 5.28 3.40 -20.84
C PRO A 148 6.33 3.09 -19.76
N PHE A 149 7.27 2.21 -20.08
CA PHE A 149 8.46 1.90 -19.28
C PHE A 149 8.18 1.34 -17.87
N CYS A 150 7.04 0.69 -17.65
CA CYS A 150 6.71 0.09 -16.35
C CYS A 150 5.97 -1.26 -16.48
N ALA A 151 6.38 -2.08 -17.45
CA ALA A 151 5.68 -3.33 -17.78
C ALA A 151 5.57 -4.30 -16.59
N GLY A 152 6.67 -4.51 -15.84
CA GLY A 152 6.67 -5.36 -14.64
C GLY A 152 5.78 -4.81 -13.54
N TYR A 153 5.86 -3.50 -13.30
CA TYR A 153 5.00 -2.82 -12.32
C TYR A 153 3.52 -2.99 -12.67
N CYS A 154 3.13 -2.68 -13.92
CA CYS A 154 1.75 -2.86 -14.40
C CYS A 154 1.26 -4.30 -14.22
N ALA A 155 2.09 -5.28 -14.58
CA ALA A 155 1.76 -6.70 -14.41
C ALA A 155 1.50 -7.05 -12.94
N THR A 156 2.37 -6.60 -12.02
CA THR A 156 2.19 -6.85 -10.57
C THR A 156 0.95 -6.17 -10.04
N LYS A 157 0.67 -4.93 -10.43
CA LYS A 157 -0.48 -4.17 -9.93
C LYS A 157 -1.82 -4.70 -10.47
N GLY A 158 -1.85 -5.18 -11.71
CA GLY A 158 -3.00 -5.92 -12.26
C GLY A 158 -3.23 -7.25 -11.52
N ALA A 159 -2.15 -8.01 -11.26
CA ALA A 159 -2.22 -9.26 -10.49
C ALA A 159 -2.73 -9.04 -9.06
N ILE A 160 -2.38 -7.94 -8.38
CA ILE A 160 -2.88 -7.60 -7.04
C ILE A 160 -4.40 -7.39 -7.07
N ILE A 161 -4.96 -6.78 -8.10
CA ILE A 161 -6.42 -6.63 -8.22
C ILE A 161 -7.11 -8.00 -8.33
N ALA A 162 -6.57 -8.90 -9.14
CA ALA A 162 -7.09 -10.25 -9.28
C ALA A 162 -6.96 -11.06 -7.98
N LEU A 163 -5.79 -10.99 -7.32
CA LEU A 163 -5.53 -11.65 -6.04
C LEU A 163 -6.46 -11.14 -4.95
N THR A 164 -6.72 -9.83 -4.89
CA THR A 164 -7.67 -9.22 -3.96
C THR A 164 -9.06 -9.84 -4.08
N LYS A 165 -9.56 -10.01 -5.31
CA LYS A 165 -10.88 -10.62 -5.57
C LYS A 165 -10.92 -12.09 -5.17
N ALA A 166 -9.87 -12.86 -5.49
CA ALA A 166 -9.75 -14.26 -5.13
C ALA A 166 -9.79 -14.42 -3.59
N MET A 167 -8.95 -13.67 -2.87
CA MET A 167 -8.90 -13.70 -1.41
C MET A 167 -10.23 -13.27 -0.76
N ALA A 168 -10.94 -12.29 -1.35
CA ALA A 168 -12.25 -11.86 -0.85
C ALA A 168 -13.28 -12.97 -0.93
N ILE A 169 -13.28 -13.76 -2.01
CA ILE A 169 -14.16 -14.93 -2.18
C ILE A 169 -13.77 -16.06 -1.22
N ASP A 170 -12.47 -16.36 -1.12
CA ASP A 170 -11.98 -17.49 -0.32
C ASP A 170 -12.25 -17.29 1.19
N HIS A 171 -12.09 -16.05 1.69
CA HIS A 171 -12.09 -15.73 3.12
C HIS A 171 -13.32 -14.96 3.60
N GLY A 172 -14.23 -14.56 2.71
CA GLY A 172 -15.44 -13.81 3.08
C GLY A 172 -16.34 -14.54 4.10
N LYS A 173 -16.52 -15.86 3.97
CA LYS A 173 -17.26 -16.69 4.94
C LYS A 173 -16.62 -16.72 6.35
N GLU A 174 -15.35 -16.39 6.45
CA GLU A 174 -14.61 -16.30 7.70
C GLU A 174 -14.74 -14.90 8.35
N GLY A 175 -15.46 -13.99 7.68
CA GLY A 175 -15.65 -12.60 8.11
C GLY A 175 -14.47 -11.70 7.76
N ILE A 176 -13.54 -12.15 6.89
CA ILE A 176 -12.38 -11.37 6.46
C ILE A 176 -12.76 -10.60 5.18
N ARG A 177 -12.59 -9.28 5.20
CA ARG A 177 -12.74 -8.43 4.01
C ARG A 177 -11.38 -8.19 3.35
N VAL A 178 -11.33 -8.23 2.03
CA VAL A 178 -10.11 -7.96 1.26
C VAL A 178 -10.43 -6.99 0.14
N ASN A 179 -9.79 -5.83 0.13
CA ASN A 179 -9.97 -4.79 -0.88
C ASN A 179 -8.61 -4.28 -1.38
N CYS A 180 -8.59 -3.58 -2.48
CA CYS A 180 -7.39 -2.85 -2.89
C CYS A 180 -7.68 -1.40 -3.23
N ILE A 181 -6.63 -0.58 -3.14
CA ILE A 181 -6.64 0.83 -3.54
C ILE A 181 -5.78 0.95 -4.79
N CYS A 182 -6.24 1.76 -5.75
CA CYS A 182 -5.57 2.04 -7.02
C CYS A 182 -5.30 3.54 -7.12
N PRO A 183 -4.18 4.03 -6.53
CA PRO A 183 -3.81 5.43 -6.63
C PRO A 183 -3.36 5.81 -8.04
N GLY A 184 -3.58 7.08 -8.42
CA GLY A 184 -2.89 7.74 -9.52
C GLY A 184 -1.51 8.26 -9.09
N TYR A 185 -1.03 9.36 -9.71
CA TYR A 185 0.18 10.02 -9.22
C TYR A 185 -0.07 10.67 -7.85
N ILE A 186 0.75 10.25 -6.88
CA ILE A 186 0.70 10.75 -5.50
C ILE A 186 2.03 11.41 -5.17
N ASP A 187 1.99 12.56 -4.52
CA ASP A 187 3.16 13.37 -4.15
C ASP A 187 3.97 12.74 -3.01
N ALA A 188 4.47 11.53 -3.25
CA ALA A 188 5.29 10.79 -2.29
C ALA A 188 5.90 9.53 -2.92
N GLY A 189 6.95 9.00 -2.28
CA GLY A 189 7.50 7.67 -2.57
C GLY A 189 7.97 7.49 -4.01
N LEU A 190 7.40 6.51 -4.72
CA LEU A 190 7.83 6.15 -6.09
C LEU A 190 7.65 7.31 -7.08
N ALA A 191 6.55 8.05 -7.00
CA ALA A 191 6.31 9.19 -7.88
C ALA A 191 7.28 10.34 -7.61
N GLU A 192 7.64 10.61 -6.35
CA GLU A 192 8.67 11.58 -6.01
C GLU A 192 10.02 11.20 -6.62
N GLY A 193 10.43 9.92 -6.47
CA GLY A 193 11.65 9.40 -7.07
C GLY A 193 11.66 9.55 -8.60
N TYR A 194 10.51 9.27 -9.24
CA TYR A 194 10.33 9.46 -10.68
C TYR A 194 10.49 10.93 -11.08
N PHE A 195 9.86 11.88 -10.38
CA PHE A 195 9.97 13.31 -10.70
C PHE A 195 11.38 13.82 -10.50
N GLN A 196 12.06 13.46 -9.41
CA GLN A 196 13.44 13.87 -9.14
C GLN A 196 14.44 13.35 -10.18
N ALA A 197 14.16 12.24 -10.85
CA ALA A 197 14.98 11.70 -11.93
C ALA A 197 14.77 12.40 -13.29
N GLN A 198 13.77 13.30 -13.41
CA GLN A 198 13.51 14.03 -14.65
C GLN A 198 14.44 15.25 -14.81
N PRO A 199 14.77 15.68 -16.05
CA PRO A 199 15.59 16.88 -16.29
C PRO A 199 15.01 18.15 -15.66
N ASP A 200 13.69 18.28 -15.58
CA ASP A 200 12.97 19.35 -14.89
C ASP A 200 11.87 18.72 -14.01
N PRO A 201 12.17 18.46 -12.73
CA PRO A 201 11.23 17.86 -11.79
C PRO A 201 9.93 18.66 -11.61
N VAL A 202 10.01 20.00 -11.67
CA VAL A 202 8.85 20.87 -11.49
C VAL A 202 7.91 20.78 -12.68
N ALA A 203 8.47 20.86 -13.90
CA ALA A 203 7.68 20.72 -15.13
C ALA A 203 7.07 19.31 -15.24
N ALA A 204 7.82 18.26 -14.90
CA ALA A 204 7.33 16.88 -14.92
C ALA A 204 6.15 16.68 -13.94
N ARG A 205 6.27 17.21 -12.72
CA ARG A 205 5.18 17.18 -11.71
C ARG A 205 3.95 17.94 -12.18
N ALA A 206 4.14 19.13 -12.77
CA ALA A 206 3.03 19.91 -13.32
C ALA A 206 2.35 19.20 -14.50
N ALA A 207 3.14 18.55 -15.38
CA ALA A 207 2.60 17.74 -16.48
C ALA A 207 1.78 16.55 -15.97
N ALA A 208 2.29 15.81 -14.99
CA ALA A 208 1.55 14.72 -14.34
C ALA A 208 0.24 15.23 -13.70
N GLY A 209 0.24 16.41 -13.08
CA GLY A 209 -0.97 17.03 -12.54
C GLY A 209 -2.06 17.24 -13.60
N LYS A 210 -1.67 17.64 -14.81
CA LYS A 210 -2.61 17.88 -15.92
C LYS A 210 -3.26 16.62 -16.48
N LEU A 211 -2.71 15.44 -16.19
CA LEU A 211 -3.32 14.15 -16.57
C LEU A 211 -4.55 13.81 -15.70
N HIS A 212 -4.68 14.43 -14.54
CA HIS A 212 -5.80 14.21 -13.62
C HIS A 212 -6.93 15.21 -13.89
N ALA A 213 -8.18 14.76 -13.84
CA ALA A 213 -9.34 15.64 -13.99
C ALA A 213 -9.37 16.75 -12.90
N LEU A 214 -8.77 16.50 -11.73
CA LEU A 214 -8.61 17.50 -10.66
C LEU A 214 -7.40 18.42 -10.83
N TRP A 215 -6.68 18.34 -11.96
CA TRP A 215 -5.55 19.21 -12.31
C TRP A 215 -4.43 19.29 -11.27
N ARG A 216 -4.25 18.23 -10.52
CA ARG A 216 -3.16 18.07 -9.55
C ARG A 216 -2.84 16.60 -9.31
N ILE A 217 -1.64 16.31 -8.86
CA ILE A 217 -1.31 15.02 -8.26
C ILE A 217 -1.99 14.91 -6.88
N GLY A 218 -2.22 13.67 -6.42
CA GLY A 218 -2.82 13.38 -5.12
C GLY A 218 -1.85 13.62 -3.97
N ARG A 219 -2.37 13.90 -2.78
CA ARG A 219 -1.59 13.91 -1.55
C ARG A 219 -1.62 12.54 -0.90
N PRO A 220 -0.53 12.08 -0.27
CA PRO A 220 -0.48 10.72 0.31
C PRO A 220 -1.52 10.50 1.42
N GLU A 221 -1.91 11.54 2.16
CA GLU A 221 -2.99 11.45 3.17
C GLU A 221 -4.35 11.13 2.53
N GLU A 222 -4.59 11.52 1.28
CA GLU A 222 -5.83 11.20 0.59
C GLU A 222 -5.96 9.69 0.36
N VAL A 223 -4.87 9.01 0.05
CA VAL A 223 -4.80 7.55 -0.03
C VAL A 223 -4.94 6.91 1.35
N GLY A 224 -4.21 7.42 2.34
CA GLY A 224 -4.27 6.95 3.73
C GLY A 224 -5.69 6.98 4.32
N ARG A 225 -6.47 8.03 4.03
CA ARG A 225 -7.86 8.14 4.49
C ARG A 225 -8.79 7.10 3.85
N VAL A 226 -8.57 6.76 2.58
CA VAL A 226 -9.31 5.68 1.92
C VAL A 226 -8.91 4.33 2.52
N ALA A 227 -7.63 4.12 2.85
CA ALA A 227 -7.18 2.92 3.55
C ALA A 227 -7.83 2.79 4.93
N VAL A 228 -7.94 3.87 5.70
CA VAL A 228 -8.67 3.91 6.99
C VAL A 228 -10.16 3.57 6.80
N PHE A 229 -10.83 4.13 5.79
CA PHE A 229 -12.22 3.78 5.48
C PHE A 229 -12.36 2.28 5.20
N LEU A 230 -11.56 1.71 4.31
CA LEU A 230 -11.61 0.29 3.96
C LEU A 230 -11.30 -0.62 5.16
N ALA A 231 -10.45 -0.17 6.09
CA ALA A 231 -10.10 -0.87 7.30
C ALA A 231 -11.19 -0.79 8.39
N SER A 232 -12.12 0.16 8.30
CA SER A 232 -13.13 0.43 9.31
C SER A 232 -14.44 -0.33 9.10
N GLU A 233 -15.35 -0.26 10.09
CA GLU A 233 -16.72 -0.81 10.02
C GLU A 233 -17.60 -0.06 9.02
N GLU A 234 -17.23 1.17 8.63
CA GLU A 234 -17.92 1.91 7.57
C GLU A 234 -17.88 1.17 6.22
N ALA A 235 -16.89 0.29 6.02
CA ALA A 235 -16.74 -0.56 4.85
C ALA A 235 -17.21 -2.01 5.10
N SER A 236 -18.10 -2.26 6.07
CA SER A 236 -18.52 -3.61 6.50
C SER A 236 -19.12 -4.47 5.39
N PHE A 237 -19.69 -3.85 4.35
CA PHE A 237 -20.25 -4.57 3.18
C PHE A 237 -19.41 -4.38 1.91
N VAL A 238 -18.11 -4.01 2.06
CA VAL A 238 -17.17 -3.80 0.97
C VAL A 238 -16.08 -4.86 1.03
N THR A 239 -16.08 -5.78 0.06
CA THR A 239 -15.02 -6.78 -0.14
C THR A 239 -14.85 -7.10 -1.63
N GLY A 240 -13.63 -7.44 -2.06
CA GLY A 240 -13.27 -7.69 -3.46
C GLY A 240 -13.24 -6.43 -4.33
N ALA A 241 -13.38 -5.26 -3.74
CA ALA A 241 -13.44 -3.99 -4.47
C ALA A 241 -12.02 -3.44 -4.76
N ALA A 242 -11.91 -2.77 -5.91
CA ALA A 242 -10.75 -1.98 -6.26
C ALA A 242 -11.14 -0.50 -6.28
N PHE A 243 -10.66 0.23 -5.28
CA PHE A 243 -10.97 1.65 -5.09
C PHE A 243 -9.95 2.51 -5.84
N VAL A 244 -10.42 3.19 -6.87
CA VAL A 244 -9.60 4.14 -7.64
C VAL A 244 -9.51 5.46 -6.87
N VAL A 245 -8.28 5.94 -6.64
CA VAL A 245 -7.97 7.18 -5.91
C VAL A 245 -6.96 7.96 -6.76
N ASP A 246 -7.41 8.48 -7.87
CA ASP A 246 -6.56 8.97 -8.95
C ASP A 246 -6.92 10.38 -9.47
N GLY A 247 -7.82 11.08 -8.80
CA GLY A 247 -8.25 12.40 -9.26
C GLY A 247 -8.85 12.42 -10.67
N GLY A 248 -9.36 11.25 -11.14
CA GLY A 248 -9.97 11.09 -12.46
C GLY A 248 -9.00 10.78 -13.59
N PHE A 249 -7.74 10.40 -13.29
CA PHE A 249 -6.73 10.06 -14.30
C PHE A 249 -7.17 8.89 -15.19
N GLY A 250 -7.68 7.82 -14.61
CA GLY A 250 -8.15 6.64 -15.35
C GLY A 250 -9.55 6.78 -15.97
N SER A 251 -10.25 7.91 -15.78
CA SER A 251 -11.62 8.11 -16.24
C SER A 251 -11.73 8.61 -17.69
N GLY A 252 -10.64 9.08 -18.28
CA GLY A 252 -10.58 9.64 -19.62
C GLY A 252 -9.56 10.77 -19.74
N LEU A 253 -9.42 11.31 -20.94
CA LEU A 253 -8.54 12.46 -21.16
C LEU A 253 -9.21 13.73 -20.59
N PRO A 254 -8.50 14.52 -19.78
CA PRO A 254 -9.00 15.81 -19.34
C PRO A 254 -9.17 16.74 -20.57
N PRO A 255 -10.07 17.75 -20.50
CA PRO A 255 -10.22 18.73 -21.57
C PRO A 255 -8.85 19.39 -21.88
N SER A 256 -8.53 19.52 -23.18
CA SER A 256 -7.37 20.29 -23.59
C SER A 256 -7.56 21.75 -23.20
N SER A 257 -6.58 22.30 -22.44
CA SER A 257 -6.54 23.72 -22.07
C SER A 257 -6.31 24.60 -23.27
#